data_2a849cba8c31e8cdf83f94e8a4d9a8cb
#
_entry.id   2a849cba8c31e8cdf83f94e8a4d9a8cb
#
_cell.length_a   1.000
_cell.length_b   1.000
_cell.length_c   1.000
_cell.angle_alpha   90.00
_cell.angle_beta   90.00
_cell.angle_gamma   90.00
#
_symmetry.space_group_name_H-M   'P 1'
#
loop_
_entity.id
_entity.type
_entity.pdbx_description
1 polymer ?
#
loop_
_entity_poly.entity_id
_entity_poly.type
_entity_poly.pdbx_seq_one_letter_code
_entity_poly.pdbx_strand_id
1 'polypeptide(L)'
;MIKKLISEGLIIKDKAKGYLLTETGTINVAELYRKHRLIEVFLVDHLQYSCDQIHQEAEILEHTVSDHFIDALERLLNYPQTCPHGGQIPKSGQLIEEFYNQTFTQGLAPGNYVLRRVQDQHDLLHYLETVGLKIGTPFTLEGFDPFTQLYRLHIDGKDVQIPEAIASNLYIESN
;
A
#
# COMPACT_ATOMS: atom_id res chain seq x y z
N MET A 1 23.58 12.35 6.26
CA MET A 1 22.41 11.48 6.52
C MET A 1 22.83 10.07 6.96
N ILE A 2 23.49 9.23 6.15
CA ILE A 2 23.83 7.82 6.46
C ILE A 2 24.62 7.66 7.78
N LYS A 3 25.65 8.51 8.04
CA LYS A 3 26.41 8.45 9.29
C LYS A 3 25.56 8.65 10.54
N LYS A 4 24.54 9.50 10.46
CA LYS A 4 23.60 9.74 11.56
C LYS A 4 22.74 8.50 11.82
N LEU A 5 22.19 7.87 10.78
CA LEU A 5 21.42 6.64 10.92
C LEU A 5 22.23 5.49 11.52
N ILE A 6 23.51 5.38 11.17
CA ILE A 6 24.42 4.40 11.78
C ILE A 6 24.66 4.72 13.26
N SER A 7 24.91 6.00 13.60
CA SER A 7 25.16 6.41 15.00
C SER A 7 23.92 6.26 15.90
N GLU A 8 22.74 6.33 15.33
CA GLU A 8 21.46 6.09 15.99
C GLU A 8 21.07 4.60 16.05
N GLY A 9 21.91 3.72 15.47
CA GLY A 9 21.67 2.28 15.46
C GLY A 9 20.51 1.83 14.58
N LEU A 10 20.08 2.65 13.62
CA LEU A 10 18.95 2.35 12.74
C LEU A 10 19.35 1.50 11.53
N ILE A 11 20.60 1.66 11.08
CA ILE A 11 21.17 0.88 9.97
C ILE A 11 22.56 0.39 10.32
N ILE A 12 22.95 -0.73 9.73
CA ILE A 12 24.30 -1.29 9.75
C ILE A 12 24.86 -1.38 8.35
N LYS A 13 26.19 -1.32 8.21
CA LYS A 13 26.86 -1.53 6.94
C LYS A 13 27.26 -2.99 6.81
N ASP A 14 26.68 -3.69 5.84
CA ASP A 14 27.08 -5.04 5.43
C ASP A 14 28.04 -4.96 4.23
N LYS A 15 29.07 -5.80 4.21
CA LYS A 15 30.10 -5.78 3.14
C LYS A 15 29.56 -6.27 1.79
N ALA A 16 28.60 -7.17 1.81
CA ALA A 16 28.04 -7.80 0.60
C ALA A 16 26.72 -7.15 0.15
N LYS A 17 25.88 -6.73 1.13
CA LYS A 17 24.51 -6.26 0.89
C LYS A 17 24.33 -4.74 1.00
N GLY A 18 25.40 -4.02 1.36
CA GLY A 18 25.33 -2.55 1.50
C GLY A 18 24.83 -2.12 2.88
N TYR A 19 23.78 -1.31 2.94
CA TYR A 19 23.17 -0.87 4.20
C TYR A 19 21.92 -1.65 4.50
N LEU A 20 21.83 -2.21 5.71
CA LEU A 20 20.69 -2.98 6.19
C LEU A 20 20.06 -2.28 7.39
N LEU A 21 18.74 -2.33 7.50
CA LEU A 21 18.02 -1.91 8.70
C LEU A 21 18.40 -2.85 9.86
N THR A 22 18.53 -2.28 11.05
CA THR A 22 18.53 -3.04 12.29
C THR A 22 17.09 -3.35 12.71
N GLU A 23 16.90 -4.13 13.75
CA GLU A 23 15.58 -4.35 14.35
C GLU A 23 14.94 -3.00 14.76
N THR A 24 15.69 -2.14 15.45
CA THR A 24 15.26 -0.78 15.80
C THR A 24 14.92 0.05 14.56
N GLY A 25 15.73 -0.04 13.51
CA GLY A 25 15.47 0.63 12.24
C GLY A 25 14.18 0.15 11.58
N THR A 26 13.92 -1.16 11.62
CA THR A 26 12.68 -1.72 11.05
C THR A 26 11.45 -1.29 11.84
N ILE A 27 11.52 -1.22 13.17
CA ILE A 27 10.43 -0.70 14.01
C ILE A 27 10.18 0.78 13.70
N ASN A 28 11.23 1.60 13.56
CA ASN A 28 11.08 3.01 13.21
C ASN A 28 10.42 3.21 11.83
N VAL A 29 10.74 2.37 10.86
CA VAL A 29 10.06 2.38 9.56
C VAL A 29 8.59 2.00 9.74
N ALA A 30 8.26 1.00 10.54
CA ALA A 30 6.87 0.62 10.82
C ALA A 30 6.08 1.77 11.49
N GLU A 31 6.69 2.49 12.45
CA GLU A 31 6.06 3.67 13.07
C GLU A 31 5.82 4.81 12.07
N LEU A 32 6.75 5.02 11.13
CA LEU A 32 6.55 6.02 10.08
C LEU A 32 5.37 5.63 9.18
N TYR A 33 5.31 4.37 8.74
CA TYR A 33 4.15 3.85 7.98
C TYR A 33 2.84 3.92 8.78
N ARG A 34 2.87 3.67 10.10
CA ARG A 34 1.69 3.85 10.95
C ARG A 34 1.18 5.28 10.90
N LYS A 35 2.06 6.27 11.07
CA LYS A 35 1.71 7.70 10.97
C LYS A 35 1.11 8.03 9.61
N HIS A 36 1.83 7.69 8.55
CA HIS A 36 1.43 7.91 7.18
C HIS A 36 0.02 7.37 6.90
N ARG A 37 -0.17 6.08 7.15
CA ARG A 37 -1.42 5.37 6.85
C ARG A 37 -2.61 5.84 7.68
N LEU A 38 -2.41 6.24 8.94
CA LEU A 38 -3.47 6.84 9.76
C LEU A 38 -3.86 8.23 9.26
N ILE A 39 -2.89 9.02 8.82
CA ILE A 39 -3.15 10.33 8.21
C ILE A 39 -3.92 10.15 6.90
N GLU A 40 -3.55 9.20 6.05
CA GLU A 40 -4.29 8.90 4.81
C GLU A 40 -5.76 8.56 5.09
N VAL A 41 -6.04 7.68 6.07
CA VAL A 41 -7.42 7.36 6.47
C VAL A 41 -8.17 8.61 6.88
N PHE A 42 -7.56 9.47 7.69
CA PHE A 42 -8.17 10.72 8.13
C PHE A 42 -8.48 11.67 6.96
N LEU A 43 -7.54 11.81 6.03
CA LEU A 43 -7.71 12.68 4.85
C LEU A 43 -8.89 12.21 3.98
N VAL A 44 -9.04 10.91 3.77
CA VAL A 44 -10.16 10.35 3.00
C VAL A 44 -11.47 10.46 3.77
N ASP A 45 -11.52 9.92 4.98
CA ASP A 45 -12.78 9.71 5.70
C ASP A 45 -13.38 11.01 6.24
N HIS A 46 -12.54 11.98 6.62
CA HIS A 46 -12.98 13.22 7.26
C HIS A 46 -12.82 14.47 6.39
N LEU A 47 -11.82 14.51 5.51
CA LEU A 47 -11.56 15.67 4.67
C LEU A 47 -11.92 15.45 3.20
N GLN A 48 -12.36 14.21 2.83
CA GLN A 48 -12.83 13.84 1.48
C GLN A 48 -11.79 14.06 0.38
N TYR A 49 -10.51 13.90 0.71
CA TYR A 49 -9.46 13.85 -0.28
C TYR A 49 -9.62 12.62 -1.18
N SER A 50 -9.25 12.75 -2.46
CA SER A 50 -9.17 11.60 -3.36
C SER A 50 -7.92 10.74 -3.07
N CYS A 51 -7.98 9.44 -3.38
CA CYS A 51 -6.87 8.51 -3.09
C CYS A 51 -5.55 8.89 -3.78
N ASP A 52 -5.58 9.61 -4.89
CA ASP A 52 -4.40 10.10 -5.61
C ASP A 52 -3.77 11.36 -4.96
N GLN A 53 -4.50 12.07 -4.08
CA GLN A 53 -4.04 13.30 -3.43
C GLN A 53 -3.48 13.07 -2.03
N ILE A 54 -3.92 12.01 -1.34
CA ILE A 54 -3.62 11.81 0.09
C ILE A 54 -2.15 11.55 0.38
N HIS A 55 -1.42 10.90 -0.54
CA HIS A 55 -0.03 10.51 -0.31
C HIS A 55 0.87 11.72 -0.06
N GLN A 56 0.79 12.75 -0.89
CA GLN A 56 1.62 13.95 -0.76
C GLN A 56 1.36 14.71 0.55
N GLU A 57 0.09 14.84 0.95
CA GLU A 57 -0.27 15.46 2.23
C GLU A 57 0.18 14.61 3.42
N ALA A 58 0.00 13.29 3.36
CA ALA A 58 0.44 12.38 4.41
C ALA A 58 1.96 12.43 4.61
N GLU A 59 2.75 12.46 3.51
CA GLU A 59 4.21 12.56 3.55
C GLU A 59 4.69 13.85 4.25
N ILE A 60 4.01 14.97 4.04
CA ILE A 60 4.34 16.23 4.73
C ILE A 60 4.00 16.14 6.22
N LEU A 61 2.83 15.62 6.55
CA LEU A 61 2.32 15.61 7.92
C LEU A 61 3.03 14.59 8.81
N GLU A 62 3.39 13.40 8.31
CA GLU A 62 4.00 12.32 9.08
C GLU A 62 5.29 12.75 9.80
N HIS A 63 6.05 13.66 9.20
CA HIS A 63 7.30 14.20 9.75
C HIS A 63 7.10 15.33 10.77
N THR A 64 5.92 15.91 10.86
CA THR A 64 5.63 17.09 11.70
C THR A 64 4.72 16.82 12.89
N VAL A 65 3.89 15.79 12.80
CA VAL A 65 2.94 15.44 13.87
C VAL A 65 3.62 14.67 15.00
N SER A 66 3.15 14.90 16.24
CA SER A 66 3.64 14.18 17.41
C SER A 66 2.99 12.78 17.53
N ASP A 67 3.66 11.87 18.26
CA ASP A 67 3.10 10.55 18.56
C ASP A 67 1.76 10.65 19.32
N HIS A 68 1.64 11.63 20.22
CA HIS A 68 0.38 11.89 20.94
C HIS A 68 -0.76 12.25 19.99
N PHE A 69 -0.48 13.05 18.94
CA PHE A 69 -1.47 13.36 17.91
C PHE A 69 -1.89 12.09 17.15
N ILE A 70 -0.94 11.25 16.78
CA ILE A 70 -1.22 10.00 16.07
C ILE A 70 -2.05 9.03 16.91
N ASP A 71 -1.75 8.90 18.19
CA ASP A 71 -2.55 8.07 19.11
C ASP A 71 -3.98 8.60 19.29
N ALA A 72 -4.15 9.92 19.28
CA ALA A 72 -5.47 10.52 19.31
C ALA A 72 -6.23 10.32 18.00
N LEU A 73 -5.52 10.42 16.89
CA LEU A 73 -6.06 10.19 15.54
C LEU A 73 -6.50 8.73 15.37
N GLU A 74 -5.69 7.76 15.77
CA GLU A 74 -6.03 6.34 15.71
C GLU A 74 -7.31 6.02 16.50
N ARG A 75 -7.46 6.61 17.70
CA ARG A 75 -8.70 6.48 18.48
C ARG A 75 -9.91 7.13 17.79
N LEU A 76 -9.73 8.32 17.21
CA LEU A 76 -10.77 9.02 16.45
C LEU A 76 -11.28 8.17 15.29
N LEU A 77 -10.36 7.50 14.59
CA LEU A 77 -10.62 6.64 13.43
C LEU A 77 -11.11 5.23 13.83
N ASN A 78 -11.31 4.97 15.12
CA ASN A 78 -11.74 3.67 15.64
C ASN A 78 -10.81 2.50 15.27
N TYR A 79 -9.49 2.74 15.36
CA TYR A 79 -8.44 1.73 15.15
C TYR A 79 -8.52 1.01 13.78
N PRO A 80 -8.39 1.73 12.66
CA PRO A 80 -8.46 1.11 11.34
C PRO A 80 -7.31 0.12 11.17
N GLN A 81 -7.57 -0.97 10.46
CA GLN A 81 -6.58 -2.03 10.23
C GLN A 81 -5.79 -1.83 8.94
N THR A 82 -6.38 -1.10 7.99
CA THR A 82 -5.78 -0.83 6.68
C THR A 82 -5.98 0.63 6.28
N CYS A 83 -5.05 1.15 5.49
CA CYS A 83 -5.18 2.45 4.84
C CYS A 83 -6.06 2.35 3.59
N PRO A 84 -6.41 3.48 2.93
CA PRO A 84 -7.23 3.48 1.71
C PRO A 84 -6.63 2.66 0.55
N HIS A 85 -5.33 2.44 0.53
CA HIS A 85 -4.62 1.61 -0.46
C HIS A 85 -4.56 0.12 -0.08
N GLY A 86 -5.19 -0.28 1.04
CA GLY A 86 -5.25 -1.66 1.54
C GLY A 86 -4.00 -2.11 2.30
N GLY A 87 -3.02 -1.22 2.53
CA GLY A 87 -1.83 -1.50 3.33
C GLY A 87 -2.16 -1.60 4.82
N GLN A 88 -1.58 -2.59 5.52
CA GLN A 88 -1.78 -2.79 6.95
C GLN A 88 -1.30 -1.58 7.76
N ILE A 89 -2.08 -1.11 8.71
CA ILE A 89 -1.67 -0.13 9.72
C ILE A 89 -1.08 -0.90 10.91
N PRO A 90 0.26 -0.87 11.12
CA PRO A 90 0.86 -1.59 12.24
C PRO A 90 0.47 -0.92 13.57
N LYS A 91 0.34 -1.72 14.63
CA LYS A 91 0.22 -1.16 15.98
C LYS A 91 1.57 -0.58 16.43
N SER A 92 1.53 0.40 17.33
CA SER A 92 2.76 1.00 17.86
C SER A 92 3.72 -0.06 18.40
N GLY A 93 4.99 0.02 18.00
CA GLY A 93 6.04 -0.93 18.35
C GLY A 93 6.00 -2.27 17.62
N GLN A 94 5.09 -2.47 16.68
CA GLN A 94 4.98 -3.71 15.91
C GLN A 94 5.51 -3.53 14.48
N LEU A 95 5.96 -4.63 13.89
CA LEU A 95 6.38 -4.68 12.50
C LEU A 95 5.16 -4.66 11.56
N ILE A 96 5.40 -4.29 10.31
CA ILE A 96 4.39 -4.37 9.26
C ILE A 96 4.28 -5.83 8.80
N GLU A 97 3.07 -6.37 8.84
CA GLU A 97 2.73 -7.69 8.32
C GLU A 97 1.56 -7.52 7.34
N GLU A 98 1.88 -7.28 6.08
CA GLU A 98 0.84 -7.05 5.06
C GLU A 98 -0.10 -8.24 4.95
N PHE A 99 -1.41 -7.99 5.00
CA PHE A 99 -2.44 -9.04 4.95
C PHE A 99 -2.54 -9.69 3.57
N TYR A 100 -2.29 -8.91 2.52
CA TYR A 100 -2.46 -9.34 1.13
C TYR A 100 -1.13 -9.28 0.40
N ASN A 101 -0.62 -10.44 -0.01
CA ASN A 101 0.71 -10.59 -0.63
C ASN A 101 0.66 -11.25 -2.01
N GLN A 102 -0.50 -11.78 -2.43
CA GLN A 102 -0.66 -12.45 -3.72
C GLN A 102 -0.90 -11.41 -4.81
N THR A 103 -0.04 -11.37 -5.83
CA THR A 103 -0.18 -10.52 -7.01
C THR A 103 -0.67 -11.30 -8.23
N PHE A 104 -1.12 -10.61 -9.27
CA PHE A 104 -1.49 -11.21 -10.55
C PHE A 104 -0.36 -12.02 -11.19
N THR A 105 0.88 -11.57 -11.05
CA THR A 105 2.06 -12.17 -11.70
C THR A 105 2.48 -13.52 -11.09
N GLN A 106 1.81 -13.98 -10.05
CA GLN A 106 2.09 -15.27 -9.39
C GLN A 106 1.34 -16.46 -10.01
N GLY A 107 1.01 -16.37 -11.30
CA GLY A 107 0.44 -17.50 -12.04
C GLY A 107 -1.00 -17.84 -11.67
N LEU A 108 -1.83 -16.81 -11.52
CA LEU A 108 -3.24 -16.97 -11.18
C LEU A 108 -4.01 -17.71 -12.28
N ALA A 109 -4.86 -18.64 -11.87
CA ALA A 109 -5.87 -19.23 -12.75
C ALA A 109 -6.99 -18.22 -13.03
N PRO A 110 -7.68 -18.34 -14.19
CA PRO A 110 -8.93 -17.64 -14.41
C PRO A 110 -9.91 -17.91 -13.26
N GLY A 111 -10.60 -16.86 -12.79
CA GLY A 111 -11.49 -16.99 -11.62
C GLY A 111 -11.92 -15.64 -11.07
N ASN A 112 -12.64 -15.67 -9.95
CA ASN A 112 -13.16 -14.49 -9.28
C ASN A 112 -12.24 -14.04 -8.16
N TYR A 113 -11.92 -12.75 -8.15
CA TYR A 113 -10.98 -12.13 -7.22
C TYR A 113 -11.50 -10.78 -6.75
N VAL A 114 -10.91 -10.29 -5.68
CA VAL A 114 -11.15 -8.94 -5.15
C VAL A 114 -9.82 -8.21 -5.05
N LEU A 115 -9.75 -6.96 -5.50
CA LEU A 115 -8.60 -6.11 -5.27
C LEU A 115 -8.54 -5.71 -3.80
N ARG A 116 -7.46 -6.06 -3.12
CA ARG A 116 -7.30 -5.85 -1.68
C ARG A 116 -6.25 -4.82 -1.31
N ARG A 117 -5.17 -4.74 -2.07
CA ARG A 117 -4.08 -3.79 -1.82
C ARG A 117 -3.42 -3.38 -3.12
N VAL A 118 -2.97 -2.14 -3.18
CA VAL A 118 -2.16 -1.60 -4.29
C VAL A 118 -0.90 -0.96 -3.73
N GLN A 119 0.15 -0.86 -4.54
CA GLN A 119 1.28 -0.02 -4.18
C GLN A 119 0.86 1.45 -4.25
N ASP A 120 1.31 2.21 -3.25
CA ASP A 120 1.03 3.64 -3.15
C ASP A 120 1.95 4.41 -4.11
N GLN A 121 1.47 4.56 -5.35
CA GLN A 121 2.12 5.30 -6.42
C GLN A 121 1.06 6.13 -7.14
N HIS A 122 1.25 7.44 -7.20
CA HIS A 122 0.29 8.39 -7.77
C HIS A 122 -0.21 7.98 -9.17
N ASP A 123 0.70 7.67 -10.09
CA ASP A 123 0.34 7.32 -11.47
C ASP A 123 -0.44 5.99 -11.54
N LEU A 124 -0.11 5.03 -10.67
CA LEU A 124 -0.84 3.78 -10.55
C LEU A 124 -2.27 4.02 -10.08
N LEU A 125 -2.45 4.80 -9.01
CA LEU A 125 -3.76 5.10 -8.44
C LEU A 125 -4.65 5.84 -9.45
N HIS A 126 -4.10 6.84 -10.13
CA HIS A 126 -4.80 7.55 -11.18
C HIS A 126 -5.21 6.61 -12.35
N TYR A 127 -4.32 5.73 -12.79
CA TYR A 127 -4.64 4.72 -13.80
C TYR A 127 -5.79 3.81 -13.35
N LEU A 128 -5.75 3.29 -12.12
CA LEU A 128 -6.77 2.39 -11.59
C LEU A 128 -8.15 3.06 -11.51
N GLU A 129 -8.20 4.35 -11.18
CA GLU A 129 -9.45 5.13 -11.23
C GLU A 129 -10.02 5.19 -12.65
N THR A 130 -9.19 5.40 -13.68
CA THR A 130 -9.65 5.48 -15.08
C THR A 130 -10.25 4.17 -15.57
N VAL A 131 -9.75 3.02 -15.09
CA VAL A 131 -10.26 1.69 -15.46
C VAL A 131 -11.35 1.17 -14.52
N GLY A 132 -11.69 1.93 -13.46
CA GLY A 132 -12.75 1.58 -12.52
C GLY A 132 -12.38 0.48 -11.53
N LEU A 133 -11.09 0.21 -11.32
CA LEU A 133 -10.61 -0.81 -10.38
C LEU A 133 -10.17 -0.17 -9.06
N LYS A 134 -10.98 -0.33 -8.01
CA LYS A 134 -10.74 0.22 -6.67
C LYS A 134 -10.54 -0.88 -5.63
N ILE A 135 -9.98 -0.54 -4.48
CA ILE A 135 -9.91 -1.46 -3.33
C ILE A 135 -11.32 -1.96 -2.99
N GLY A 136 -11.45 -3.26 -2.82
CA GLY A 136 -12.72 -3.92 -2.59
C GLY A 136 -13.52 -4.25 -3.85
N THR A 137 -13.08 -3.82 -5.04
CA THR A 137 -13.76 -4.14 -6.30
C THR A 137 -13.62 -5.64 -6.61
N PRO A 138 -14.73 -6.39 -6.73
CA PRO A 138 -14.71 -7.74 -7.26
C PRO A 138 -14.53 -7.71 -8.77
N PHE A 139 -13.79 -8.66 -9.30
CA PHE A 139 -13.60 -8.82 -10.74
C PHE A 139 -13.40 -10.30 -11.11
N THR A 140 -13.63 -10.63 -12.37
CA THR A 140 -13.28 -11.92 -12.94
C THR A 140 -11.99 -11.80 -13.75
N LEU A 141 -10.97 -12.57 -13.41
CA LEU A 141 -9.77 -12.74 -14.24
C LEU A 141 -10.09 -13.77 -15.31
N GLU A 142 -10.06 -13.38 -16.57
CA GLU A 142 -10.31 -14.27 -17.71
C GLU A 142 -9.02 -14.97 -18.19
N GLY A 143 -7.87 -14.30 -18.07
CA GLY A 143 -6.58 -14.86 -18.45
C GLY A 143 -5.50 -13.81 -18.71
N PHE A 144 -4.34 -14.31 -19.06
CA PHE A 144 -3.17 -13.52 -19.44
C PHE A 144 -2.76 -13.85 -20.88
N ASP A 145 -2.50 -12.83 -21.66
CA ASP A 145 -1.94 -12.97 -23.00
C ASP A 145 -0.43 -12.70 -22.96
N PRO A 146 0.43 -13.73 -23.15
CA PRO A 146 1.87 -13.58 -23.04
C PRO A 146 2.49 -12.79 -24.19
N PHE A 147 1.81 -12.66 -25.33
CA PHE A 147 2.33 -11.89 -26.47
C PHE A 147 2.15 -10.38 -26.24
N THR A 148 0.96 -9.97 -25.77
CA THR A 148 0.66 -8.56 -25.49
C THR A 148 1.02 -8.15 -24.06
N GLN A 149 1.33 -9.11 -23.17
CA GLN A 149 1.57 -8.92 -21.73
C GLN A 149 0.40 -8.24 -21.04
N LEU A 150 -0.83 -8.60 -21.41
CA LEU A 150 -2.05 -8.04 -20.86
C LEU A 150 -2.86 -9.10 -20.11
N TYR A 151 -3.31 -8.74 -18.91
CA TYR A 151 -4.36 -9.44 -18.18
C TYR A 151 -5.73 -8.96 -18.65
N ARG A 152 -6.63 -9.89 -18.94
CA ARG A 152 -8.02 -9.58 -19.28
C ARG A 152 -8.89 -9.79 -18.05
N LEU A 153 -9.60 -8.73 -17.67
CA LEU A 153 -10.49 -8.68 -16.52
C LEU A 153 -11.91 -8.31 -16.98
N HIS A 154 -12.89 -8.84 -16.28
CA HIS A 154 -14.26 -8.39 -16.37
C HIS A 154 -14.67 -7.70 -15.06
N ILE A 155 -15.02 -6.40 -15.11
CA ILE A 155 -15.32 -5.55 -13.96
C ILE A 155 -16.64 -4.82 -14.22
N ASP A 156 -17.65 -5.01 -13.38
CA ASP A 156 -18.95 -4.30 -13.46
C ASP A 156 -19.55 -4.31 -14.87
N GLY A 157 -19.51 -5.47 -15.56
CA GLY A 157 -20.06 -5.62 -16.90
C GLY A 157 -19.18 -5.07 -18.04
N LYS A 158 -17.94 -4.71 -17.77
CA LYS A 158 -16.97 -4.17 -18.74
C LYS A 158 -15.72 -5.02 -18.83
N ASP A 159 -15.21 -5.21 -20.02
CA ASP A 159 -13.92 -5.84 -20.26
C ASP A 159 -12.81 -4.81 -20.14
N VAL A 160 -11.84 -5.08 -19.29
CA VAL A 160 -10.68 -4.22 -18.99
C VAL A 160 -9.41 -5.00 -19.23
N GLN A 161 -8.41 -4.34 -19.81
CA GLN A 161 -7.09 -4.93 -20.00
C GLN A 161 -6.06 -4.18 -19.15
N ILE A 162 -5.28 -4.92 -18.38
CA ILE A 162 -4.26 -4.37 -17.48
C ILE A 162 -2.89 -4.91 -17.88
N PRO A 163 -1.90 -4.03 -18.17
CA PRO A 163 -0.52 -4.44 -18.43
C PRO A 163 0.10 -5.19 -17.23
N GLU A 164 0.95 -6.18 -17.50
CA GLU A 164 1.65 -6.95 -16.48
C GLU A 164 2.45 -6.05 -15.52
N ALA A 165 3.07 -4.99 -16.03
CA ALA A 165 3.80 -4.01 -15.22
C ALA A 165 2.91 -3.30 -14.18
N ILE A 166 1.64 -3.08 -14.49
CA ILE A 166 0.63 -2.56 -13.55
C ILE A 166 0.17 -3.67 -12.60
N ALA A 167 -0.18 -4.84 -13.16
CA ALA A 167 -0.71 -5.98 -12.43
C ALA A 167 0.25 -6.49 -11.32
N SER A 168 1.56 -6.34 -11.51
CA SER A 168 2.58 -6.68 -10.49
C SER A 168 2.50 -5.86 -9.21
N ASN A 169 1.82 -4.71 -9.24
CA ASN A 169 1.62 -3.81 -8.11
C ASN A 169 0.23 -3.94 -7.46
N LEU A 170 -0.57 -4.89 -7.93
CA LEU A 170 -1.93 -5.14 -7.44
C LEU A 170 -1.95 -6.44 -6.65
N TYR A 171 -2.47 -6.38 -5.44
CA TYR A 171 -2.59 -7.53 -4.54
C TYR A 171 -4.06 -7.90 -4.39
N ILE A 172 -4.32 -9.17 -4.51
CA ILE A 172 -5.67 -9.70 -4.64
C ILE A 172 -5.93 -10.86 -3.68
N GLU A 173 -7.20 -11.17 -3.52
CA GLU A 173 -7.70 -12.31 -2.78
C GLU A 173 -8.71 -13.06 -3.63
N SER A 174 -8.72 -14.38 -3.56
CA SER A 174 -9.77 -15.20 -4.19
C SER A 174 -11.12 -14.95 -3.51
N ASN A 175 -12.16 -14.77 -4.31
CA ASN A 175 -13.51 -14.52 -3.82
C ASN A 175 -14.27 -15.83 -3.65
#